data_cdb822b7a8552a07bf9ce939a577310b
#
_entry.id   cdb822b7a8552a07bf9ce939a577310b
#
_cell.length_a   1.000
_cell.length_b   1.000
_cell.length_c   1.000
_cell.angle_alpha   90.00
_cell.angle_beta   90.00
_cell.angle_gamma   90.00
#
_symmetry.space_group_name_H-M   'P 1'
#
loop_
_entity.id
_entity.type
_entity.pdbx_description
1 polymer ?
#
loop_
_entity_poly.entity_id
_entity_poly.type
_entity_poly.pdbx_seq_one_letter_code
_entity_poly.pdbx_strand_id
1 'polypeptide(L)'
;MKRLLITAMGLTFNLPVMAADVDYRKDVRPLWQAKCSACHGADAPYVGDFKANKDKFTAAMKGPRMDTYADLLYFAAWPDTGALMRRLDNGKSTADGKAGNMYQNLGANDAEREKNLAVFKAWIGEDAWTLKRRDVVGKDELLKIKAAY
;
A
#
# COMPACT_ATOMS: atom_id res chain seq x y z
N MET A 1 -45.47 -6.07 50.20
CA MET A 1 -44.31 -6.82 49.62
C MET A 1 -43.72 -5.98 48.49
N LYS A 2 -42.62 -5.23 48.73
CA LYS A 2 -41.95 -4.39 47.71
C LYS A 2 -40.89 -5.24 47.05
N ARG A 3 -41.01 -5.46 45.74
CA ARG A 3 -40.00 -6.15 44.93
C ARG A 3 -38.94 -5.12 44.48
N LEU A 4 -37.72 -5.29 44.95
CA LEU A 4 -36.55 -4.51 44.52
C LEU A 4 -36.06 -5.09 43.20
N LEU A 5 -36.13 -4.30 42.12
CA LEU A 5 -35.51 -4.63 40.83
C LEU A 5 -34.06 -4.13 40.87
N ILE A 6 -33.11 -5.05 40.87
CA ILE A 6 -31.69 -4.73 40.74
C ILE A 6 -31.37 -4.73 39.24
N THR A 7 -31.14 -3.53 38.68
CA THR A 7 -30.69 -3.37 37.30
C THR A 7 -29.16 -3.54 37.27
N ALA A 8 -28.69 -4.65 36.77
CA ALA A 8 -27.27 -4.90 36.55
C ALA A 8 -26.81 -4.08 35.32
N MET A 9 -26.05 -3.02 35.57
CA MET A 9 -25.41 -2.19 34.54
C MET A 9 -24.15 -2.90 34.07
N GLY A 10 -24.23 -3.59 32.93
CA GLY A 10 -23.09 -4.27 32.30
C GLY A 10 -22.07 -3.26 31.75
N LEU A 11 -20.90 -3.17 32.37
CA LEU A 11 -19.77 -2.41 31.85
C LEU A 11 -19.17 -3.21 30.68
N THR A 12 -19.41 -2.79 29.44
CA THR A 12 -18.70 -3.31 28.27
C THR A 12 -17.29 -2.72 28.22
N PHE A 13 -16.30 -3.51 28.58
CA PHE A 13 -14.90 -3.17 28.38
C PHE A 13 -14.57 -3.27 26.87
N ASN A 14 -14.51 -2.13 26.20
CA ASN A 14 -13.89 -2.05 24.87
C ASN A 14 -12.37 -2.08 25.06
N LEU A 15 -11.77 -3.26 24.91
CA LEU A 15 -10.31 -3.38 24.78
C LEU A 15 -9.91 -2.75 23.44
N PRO A 16 -8.91 -1.85 23.40
CA PRO A 16 -8.39 -1.37 22.14
C PRO A 16 -7.80 -2.57 21.38
N VAL A 17 -8.34 -2.87 20.22
CA VAL A 17 -7.70 -3.79 19.27
C VAL A 17 -6.40 -3.10 18.85
N MET A 18 -5.28 -3.54 19.40
CA MET A 18 -3.96 -3.17 18.91
C MET A 18 -3.90 -3.64 17.47
N ALA A 19 -3.93 -2.71 16.51
CA ALA A 19 -3.68 -3.04 15.13
C ALA A 19 -2.32 -3.74 15.06
N ALA A 20 -2.29 -5.00 14.65
CA ALA A 20 -1.05 -5.73 14.46
C ALA A 20 -0.19 -4.93 13.48
N ASP A 21 1.08 -4.66 13.83
CA ASP A 21 1.98 -3.96 12.94
C ASP A 21 2.15 -4.79 11.65
N VAL A 22 1.73 -4.19 10.54
CA VAL A 22 1.86 -4.81 9.21
C VAL A 22 3.33 -4.83 8.82
N ASP A 23 3.85 -6.00 8.47
CA ASP A 23 5.22 -6.15 8.00
C ASP A 23 5.30 -6.68 6.55
N TYR A 24 6.48 -6.48 5.96
CA TYR A 24 6.71 -6.90 4.58
C TYR A 24 6.58 -8.41 4.40
N ARG A 25 7.18 -9.21 5.28
CA ARG A 25 7.28 -10.66 5.10
C ARG A 25 5.94 -11.37 5.22
N LYS A 26 5.15 -11.00 6.22
CA LYS A 26 3.89 -11.68 6.55
C LYS A 26 2.71 -11.16 5.75
N ASP A 27 2.69 -9.86 5.49
CA ASP A 27 1.50 -9.20 4.97
C ASP A 27 1.68 -8.70 3.53
N VAL A 28 2.74 -7.90 3.28
CA VAL A 28 2.92 -7.24 1.99
C VAL A 28 3.42 -8.21 0.92
N ARG A 29 4.44 -9.01 1.23
CA ARG A 29 5.06 -9.92 0.25
C ARG A 29 4.08 -10.94 -0.32
N PRO A 30 3.26 -11.65 0.47
CA PRO A 30 2.27 -12.60 -0.06
C PRO A 30 1.23 -11.92 -0.94
N LEU A 31 0.74 -10.75 -0.51
CA LEU A 31 -0.19 -9.94 -1.29
C LEU A 31 0.44 -9.48 -2.61
N TRP A 32 1.66 -8.94 -2.54
CA TRP A 32 2.42 -8.52 -3.71
C TRP A 32 2.64 -9.69 -4.70
N GLN A 33 3.01 -10.86 -4.20
CA GLN A 33 3.18 -12.07 -5.02
C GLN A 33 1.88 -12.44 -5.74
N ALA A 34 0.75 -12.39 -5.06
CA ALA A 34 -0.55 -12.73 -5.64
C ALA A 34 -1.06 -11.72 -6.67
N LYS A 35 -0.74 -10.43 -6.53
CA LYS A 35 -1.38 -9.35 -7.30
C LYS A 35 -0.43 -8.63 -8.27
N CYS A 36 0.88 -8.69 -8.05
CA CYS A 36 1.85 -7.84 -8.77
C CYS A 36 2.90 -8.64 -9.53
N SER A 37 3.23 -9.86 -9.08
CA SER A 37 4.39 -10.62 -9.57
C SER A 37 4.34 -10.96 -11.06
N ALA A 38 3.15 -11.13 -11.65
CA ALA A 38 3.00 -11.44 -13.08
C ALA A 38 3.61 -10.39 -14.00
N CYS A 39 3.53 -9.11 -13.61
CA CYS A 39 4.05 -7.99 -14.40
C CYS A 39 5.32 -7.37 -13.82
N HIS A 40 5.59 -7.55 -12.52
CA HIS A 40 6.68 -6.91 -11.79
C HIS A 40 7.66 -7.89 -11.13
N GLY A 41 7.56 -9.18 -11.46
CA GLY A 41 8.35 -10.27 -10.88
C GLY A 41 9.80 -10.31 -11.36
N ALA A 42 10.48 -11.44 -11.06
CA ALA A 42 11.91 -11.64 -11.35
C ALA A 42 12.27 -11.59 -12.85
N ASP A 43 11.32 -11.84 -13.73
CA ASP A 43 11.45 -11.77 -15.20
C ASP A 43 11.13 -10.37 -15.77
N ALA A 44 10.76 -9.41 -14.93
CA ALA A 44 10.52 -8.03 -15.31
C ALA A 44 11.86 -7.27 -15.44
N PRO A 45 11.95 -6.24 -16.31
CA PRO A 45 13.16 -5.46 -16.49
C PRO A 45 13.49 -4.64 -15.23
N TYR A 46 14.77 -4.46 -14.97
CA TYR A 46 15.20 -3.47 -13.98
C TYR A 46 14.71 -2.07 -14.34
N VAL A 47 14.59 -1.19 -13.36
CA VAL A 47 14.00 0.15 -13.55
C VAL A 47 14.70 0.97 -14.63
N GLY A 48 16.03 0.83 -14.77
CA GLY A 48 16.80 1.50 -15.81
C GLY A 48 16.43 1.01 -17.21
N ASP A 49 16.39 -0.30 -17.40
CA ASP A 49 16.01 -0.94 -18.66
C ASP A 49 14.57 -0.64 -19.04
N PHE A 50 13.67 -0.66 -18.05
CA PHE A 50 12.27 -0.29 -18.25
C PHE A 50 12.14 1.16 -18.73
N LYS A 51 12.85 2.10 -18.10
CA LYS A 51 12.83 3.52 -18.52
C LYS A 51 13.37 3.74 -19.92
N ALA A 52 14.43 3.01 -20.28
CA ALA A 52 15.04 3.11 -21.59
C ALA A 52 14.17 2.53 -22.73
N ASN A 53 13.33 1.54 -22.43
CA ASN A 53 12.55 0.80 -23.45
C ASN A 53 11.07 0.62 -23.00
N LYS A 54 10.48 1.66 -22.45
CA LYS A 54 9.16 1.62 -21.81
C LYS A 54 8.07 1.01 -22.68
N ASP A 55 7.97 1.44 -23.95
CA ASP A 55 6.90 1.00 -24.84
C ASP A 55 7.01 -0.50 -25.14
N LYS A 56 8.22 -1.02 -25.36
CA LYS A 56 8.49 -2.44 -25.55
C LYS A 56 7.98 -3.27 -24.35
N PHE A 57 8.35 -2.87 -23.15
CA PHE A 57 7.97 -3.62 -21.94
C PHE A 57 6.50 -3.48 -21.61
N THR A 58 5.91 -2.31 -21.80
CA THR A 58 4.47 -2.09 -21.62
C THR A 58 3.64 -2.93 -22.60
N ALA A 59 4.07 -3.03 -23.87
CA ALA A 59 3.41 -3.89 -24.86
C ALA A 59 3.49 -5.38 -24.46
N ALA A 60 4.55 -5.79 -23.76
CA ALA A 60 4.69 -7.13 -23.19
C ALA A 60 4.01 -7.30 -21.83
N MET A 61 3.20 -6.34 -21.38
CA MET A 61 2.56 -6.31 -20.04
C MET A 61 3.58 -6.41 -18.90
N LYS A 62 4.79 -5.91 -19.07
CA LYS A 62 5.81 -5.85 -18.03
C LYS A 62 5.98 -4.43 -17.51
N GLY A 63 5.98 -4.30 -16.20
CA GLY A 63 6.40 -3.09 -15.48
C GLY A 63 7.85 -3.20 -15.03
N PRO A 64 8.36 -2.21 -14.29
CA PRO A 64 9.68 -2.33 -13.67
C PRO A 64 9.67 -3.42 -12.60
N ARG A 65 10.78 -4.13 -12.44
CA ARG A 65 10.96 -5.16 -11.43
C ARG A 65 10.80 -4.60 -10.02
N MET A 66 10.06 -5.33 -9.17
CA MET A 66 9.73 -4.92 -7.81
C MET A 66 9.61 -6.12 -6.85
N ASP A 67 10.34 -7.21 -7.10
CA ASP A 67 10.16 -8.50 -6.42
C ASP A 67 10.90 -8.61 -5.07
N THR A 68 11.64 -7.59 -4.68
CA THR A 68 12.32 -7.51 -3.40
C THR A 68 11.78 -6.39 -2.51
N TYR A 69 12.05 -6.48 -1.21
CA TYR A 69 11.78 -5.41 -0.26
C TYR A 69 12.43 -4.08 -0.68
N ALA A 70 13.70 -4.15 -1.09
CA ALA A 70 14.44 -2.97 -1.53
C ALA A 70 13.83 -2.32 -2.77
N ASP A 71 13.34 -3.12 -3.71
CA ASP A 71 12.66 -2.60 -4.90
C ASP A 71 11.34 -1.89 -4.54
N LEU A 72 10.56 -2.45 -3.60
CA LEU A 72 9.36 -1.76 -3.12
C LEU A 72 9.69 -0.45 -2.42
N LEU A 73 10.73 -0.41 -1.59
CA LEU A 73 11.21 0.83 -0.96
C LEU A 73 11.69 1.86 -1.99
N TYR A 74 12.31 1.42 -3.09
CA TYR A 74 12.69 2.31 -4.18
C TYR A 74 11.51 3.15 -4.68
N PHE A 75 10.32 2.54 -4.81
CA PHE A 75 9.13 3.20 -5.31
C PHE A 75 8.24 3.83 -4.21
N ALA A 76 8.42 3.43 -2.96
CA ALA A 76 7.68 3.99 -1.84
C ALA A 76 8.41 5.19 -1.23
N ALA A 77 9.68 5.01 -0.85
CA ALA A 77 10.46 5.97 -0.08
C ALA A 77 11.48 6.73 -0.94
N TRP A 78 12.51 6.05 -1.42
CA TRP A 78 13.60 6.68 -2.18
C TRP A 78 14.23 5.69 -3.16
N PRO A 79 14.61 6.13 -4.35
CA PRO A 79 14.59 7.50 -4.89
C PRO A 79 13.33 7.90 -5.67
N ASP A 80 12.37 6.99 -5.94
CA ASP A 80 11.12 7.32 -6.65
C ASP A 80 9.95 7.46 -5.66
N THR A 81 10.11 8.38 -4.71
CA THR A 81 9.17 8.61 -3.61
C THR A 81 7.73 8.74 -4.09
N GLY A 82 6.82 8.06 -3.40
CA GLY A 82 5.38 8.10 -3.65
C GLY A 82 4.94 7.42 -4.95
N ALA A 83 5.84 6.82 -5.73
CA ALA A 83 5.44 6.16 -6.97
C ALA A 83 4.49 4.99 -6.72
N LEU A 84 4.78 4.15 -5.72
CA LEU A 84 3.89 3.07 -5.30
C LEU A 84 2.52 3.61 -4.89
N MET A 85 2.49 4.65 -4.04
CA MET A 85 1.26 5.26 -3.55
C MET A 85 0.43 5.84 -4.71
N ARG A 86 1.05 6.63 -5.60
CA ARG A 86 0.35 7.18 -6.78
C ARG A 86 -0.27 6.12 -7.67
N ARG A 87 0.34 4.93 -7.75
CA ARG A 87 -0.16 3.84 -8.61
C ARG A 87 -1.28 3.05 -7.96
N LEU A 88 -1.26 2.94 -6.62
CA LEU A 88 -2.22 2.15 -5.85
C LEU A 88 -3.36 2.98 -5.23
N ASP A 89 -3.27 4.31 -5.23
CA ASP A 89 -4.31 5.16 -4.62
C ASP A 89 -5.69 4.91 -5.24
N ASN A 90 -6.73 4.86 -4.40
CA ASN A 90 -8.12 4.65 -4.82
C ASN A 90 -8.83 5.93 -5.32
N GLY A 91 -8.10 7.02 -5.49
CA GLY A 91 -8.63 8.32 -5.90
C GLY A 91 -8.97 9.24 -4.73
N LYS A 92 -9.03 8.75 -3.50
CA LYS A 92 -9.37 9.58 -2.33
C LYS A 92 -8.30 10.62 -1.98
N SER A 93 -7.05 10.36 -2.38
CA SER A 93 -5.93 11.28 -2.13
C SER A 93 -5.52 12.09 -3.37
N THR A 94 -6.18 11.89 -4.50
CA THR A 94 -5.91 12.61 -5.77
C THR A 94 -6.79 13.85 -5.91
N ALA A 95 -6.28 14.90 -6.53
CA ALA A 95 -7.02 16.14 -6.73
C ALA A 95 -8.21 15.99 -7.71
N ASP A 96 -8.11 15.04 -8.65
CA ASP A 96 -9.13 14.77 -9.68
C ASP A 96 -10.05 13.59 -9.33
N GLY A 97 -9.90 12.99 -8.16
CA GLY A 97 -10.68 11.85 -7.68
C GLY A 97 -10.40 10.53 -8.43
N LYS A 98 -9.39 10.50 -9.32
CA LYS A 98 -9.10 9.30 -10.10
C LYS A 98 -8.15 8.37 -9.40
N ALA A 99 -8.49 7.09 -9.40
CA ALA A 99 -7.62 6.04 -8.89
C ALA A 99 -6.34 5.88 -9.72
N GLY A 100 -5.27 5.46 -9.07
CA GLY A 100 -4.02 5.08 -9.72
C GLY A 100 -4.22 3.88 -10.66
N ASN A 101 -3.45 3.82 -11.72
CA ASN A 101 -3.63 2.84 -12.80
C ASN A 101 -3.36 1.38 -12.38
N MET A 102 -2.78 1.14 -11.20
CA MET A 102 -2.58 -0.21 -10.64
C MET A 102 -3.63 -0.58 -9.58
N TYR A 103 -4.46 0.36 -9.12
CA TYR A 103 -5.48 0.11 -8.11
C TYR A 103 -6.41 -1.05 -8.46
N GLN A 104 -6.87 -1.11 -9.70
CA GLN A 104 -7.76 -2.18 -10.18
C GLN A 104 -7.15 -3.58 -10.10
N ASN A 105 -5.81 -3.70 -10.08
CA ASN A 105 -5.12 -4.99 -9.98
C ASN A 105 -5.05 -5.51 -8.53
N LEU A 106 -5.42 -4.70 -7.55
CA LEU A 106 -5.46 -5.12 -6.15
C LEU A 106 -6.58 -6.12 -5.84
N GLY A 107 -7.61 -6.24 -6.68
CA GLY A 107 -8.67 -7.20 -6.43
C GLY A 107 -9.71 -7.26 -7.55
N ALA A 108 -10.53 -8.32 -7.54
CA ALA A 108 -11.58 -8.55 -8.52
C ALA A 108 -12.79 -7.60 -8.34
N ASN A 109 -12.98 -7.07 -7.13
CA ASN A 109 -14.06 -6.14 -6.79
C ASN A 109 -13.55 -5.05 -5.83
N ASP A 110 -14.37 -4.03 -5.59
CA ASP A 110 -13.97 -2.88 -4.79
C ASP A 110 -13.67 -3.23 -3.32
N ALA A 111 -14.41 -4.16 -2.73
CA ALA A 111 -14.17 -4.58 -1.35
C ALA A 111 -12.79 -5.25 -1.20
N GLU A 112 -12.41 -6.10 -2.16
CA GLU A 112 -11.09 -6.72 -2.17
C GLU A 112 -9.99 -5.69 -2.42
N ARG A 113 -10.19 -4.75 -3.35
CA ARG A 113 -9.24 -3.67 -3.65
C ARG A 113 -8.97 -2.80 -2.44
N GLU A 114 -10.03 -2.36 -1.75
CA GLU A 114 -9.92 -1.53 -0.54
C GLU A 114 -9.21 -2.30 0.59
N LYS A 115 -9.55 -3.58 0.80
CA LYS A 115 -8.88 -4.44 1.79
C LYS A 115 -7.38 -4.56 1.49
N ASN A 116 -7.01 -4.82 0.26
CA ASN A 116 -5.62 -5.00 -0.14
C ASN A 116 -4.85 -3.68 -0.16
N LEU A 117 -5.49 -2.57 -0.53
CA LEU A 117 -4.92 -1.23 -0.39
C LEU A 117 -4.62 -0.89 1.08
N ALA A 118 -5.51 -1.26 2.00
CA ALA A 118 -5.33 -1.01 3.42
C ALA A 118 -4.06 -1.68 3.98
N VAL A 119 -3.67 -2.86 3.46
CA VAL A 119 -2.39 -3.51 3.83
C VAL A 119 -1.20 -2.65 3.43
N PHE A 120 -1.17 -2.13 2.20
CA PHE A 120 -0.09 -1.24 1.76
C PHE A 120 -0.06 0.07 2.54
N LYS A 121 -1.22 0.67 2.84
CA LYS A 121 -1.31 1.89 3.65
C LYS A 121 -0.80 1.67 5.07
N ALA A 122 -1.21 0.59 5.72
CA ALA A 122 -0.74 0.26 7.06
C ALA A 122 0.78 0.00 7.09
N TRP A 123 1.32 -0.68 6.07
CA TRP A 123 2.75 -0.93 5.94
C TRP A 123 3.56 0.35 5.75
N ILE A 124 3.13 1.24 4.86
CA ILE A 124 3.78 2.55 4.63
C ILE A 124 3.62 3.45 5.86
N GLY A 125 2.48 3.38 6.52
CA GLY A 125 1.98 4.29 7.54
C GLY A 125 0.88 5.18 6.97
N GLU A 126 -0.26 5.21 7.63
CA GLU A 126 -1.43 6.01 7.19
C GLU A 126 -1.06 7.48 6.97
N ASP A 127 -0.30 8.06 7.91
CA ASP A 127 0.16 9.46 7.86
C ASP A 127 1.32 9.69 6.86
N ALA A 128 1.86 8.61 6.29
CA ALA A 128 2.95 8.65 5.32
C ALA A 128 2.47 8.39 3.89
N TRP A 129 1.17 8.14 3.68
CA TRP A 129 0.62 7.92 2.36
C TRP A 129 0.62 9.21 1.56
N THR A 130 1.70 9.47 0.81
CA THR A 130 1.90 10.69 0.03
C THR A 130 1.94 10.41 -1.46
N LEU A 131 1.28 11.26 -2.25
CA LEU A 131 1.37 11.22 -3.71
C LEU A 131 2.48 12.15 -4.25
N LYS A 132 3.17 12.87 -3.37
CA LYS A 132 4.26 13.77 -3.73
C LYS A 132 5.42 13.01 -4.36
N ARG A 133 6.15 13.69 -5.25
CA ARG A 133 7.40 13.19 -5.82
C ARG A 133 8.56 13.65 -4.94
N ARG A 134 9.73 13.01 -5.13
CA ARG A 134 10.95 13.26 -4.35
C ARG A 134 11.41 14.73 -4.31
N ASP A 135 11.13 15.47 -5.36
CA ASP A 135 11.50 16.89 -5.52
C ASP A 135 10.64 17.85 -4.70
N VAL A 136 9.50 17.37 -4.20
CA VAL A 136 8.55 18.18 -3.40
C VAL A 136 8.19 17.56 -2.05
N VAL A 137 8.68 16.34 -1.75
CA VAL A 137 8.49 15.71 -0.44
C VAL A 137 9.53 16.23 0.56
N GLY A 138 9.06 16.61 1.75
CA GLY A 138 9.95 17.06 2.81
C GLY A 138 10.60 15.90 3.58
N LYS A 139 11.72 16.20 4.25
CA LYS A 139 12.42 15.23 5.12
C LYS A 139 11.50 14.61 6.17
N ASP A 140 10.69 15.45 6.83
CA ASP A 140 9.79 15.00 7.89
C ASP A 140 8.66 14.10 7.37
N GLU A 141 8.26 14.25 6.11
CA GLU A 141 7.30 13.36 5.46
C GLU A 141 7.93 12.01 5.15
N LEU A 142 9.19 11.98 4.68
CA LEU A 142 9.94 10.74 4.46
C LEU A 142 10.16 9.95 5.75
N LEU A 143 10.44 10.65 6.85
CA LEU A 143 10.66 10.01 8.16
C LEU A 143 9.40 9.35 8.75
N LYS A 144 8.20 9.65 8.23
CA LYS A 144 6.96 8.98 8.62
C LYS A 144 6.78 7.60 7.98
N ILE A 145 7.52 7.28 6.92
CA ILE A 145 7.43 5.99 6.25
C ILE A 145 7.98 4.89 7.17
N LYS A 146 7.10 3.99 7.60
CA LYS A 146 7.43 2.87 8.50
C LYS A 146 8.07 1.72 7.76
N ALA A 147 7.35 1.18 6.79
CA ALA A 147 7.74 0.08 5.90
C ALA A 147 8.51 -1.05 6.62
N ALA A 148 7.95 -1.58 7.71
CA ALA A 148 8.57 -2.64 8.51
C ALA A 148 8.86 -3.89 7.66
N TYR A 149 10.03 -4.56 7.93
CA TYR A 149 10.50 -5.74 7.17
C TYR A 149 9.89 -7.07 7.68
#